data_23b4f42e75810689eb791787d676643d
#
_entry.id   23b4f42e75810689eb791787d676643d
#
_cell.length_a   1.000
_cell.length_b   1.000
_cell.length_c   1.000
_cell.angle_alpha   90.00
_cell.angle_beta   90.00
_cell.angle_gamma   90.00
#
_symmetry.space_group_name_H-M   'P 1'
#
loop_
_entity.id
_entity.type
_entity.pdbx_description
1 polymer ?
#
loop_
_entity_poly.entity_id
_entity_poly.type
_entity_poly.pdbx_seq_one_letter_code
_entity_poly.pdbx_strand_id
1 'polypeptide(L)'
;MLIFDALRAAIDAERPIALATIVEGSGSGAKLLVDPAGPYLGSLEDPALDEQVREDALRLLDEERNEARDYQIGDTPVTVLVE
;
A
#
# COMPACT_ATOMS: atom_id res chain seq x y z
N MET A 1 -13.80 6.63 -8.33
CA MET A 1 -12.70 5.76 -7.93
C MET A 1 -12.41 5.89 -6.46
N LEU A 2 -12.67 4.86 -5.71
CA LEU A 2 -12.62 4.96 -4.24
C LEU A 2 -11.24 5.23 -3.67
N ILE A 3 -10.20 4.62 -4.23
CA ILE A 3 -8.83 4.79 -3.71
C ILE A 3 -8.38 6.25 -3.81
N PHE A 4 -8.54 6.85 -4.98
CA PHE A 4 -8.07 8.22 -5.18
C PHE A 4 -8.93 9.23 -4.41
N ASP A 5 -10.22 8.95 -4.28
CA ASP A 5 -11.11 9.80 -3.47
C ASP A 5 -10.70 9.75 -2.00
N ALA A 6 -10.41 8.55 -1.48
CA ALA A 6 -9.97 8.37 -0.10
C ALA A 6 -8.59 9.01 0.14
N LEU A 7 -7.67 8.86 -0.82
CA LEU A 7 -6.36 9.48 -0.73
C LEU A 7 -6.48 11.00 -0.67
N ARG A 8 -7.31 11.58 -1.54
CA ARG A 8 -7.53 13.01 -1.59
C ARG A 8 -8.15 13.53 -0.29
N ALA A 9 -9.14 12.80 0.24
CA ALA A 9 -9.78 13.17 1.49
C ALA A 9 -8.78 13.17 2.66
N ALA A 10 -7.87 12.19 2.69
CA ALA A 10 -6.84 12.11 3.72
C ALA A 10 -5.86 13.28 3.61
N ILE A 11 -5.44 13.60 2.39
CA ILE A 11 -4.53 14.72 2.14
C ILE A 11 -5.19 16.03 2.56
N ASP A 12 -6.45 16.24 2.18
CA ASP A 12 -7.19 17.46 2.53
C ASP A 12 -7.38 17.59 4.03
N ALA A 13 -7.53 16.48 4.74
CA ALA A 13 -7.69 16.47 6.20
C ALA A 13 -6.34 16.43 6.93
N GLU A 14 -5.24 16.43 6.19
CA GLU A 14 -3.88 16.34 6.74
C GLU A 14 -3.69 15.10 7.63
N ARG A 15 -4.33 13.97 7.25
CA ARG A 15 -4.19 12.69 7.95
C ARG A 15 -3.08 11.87 7.31
N PRO A 16 -2.29 11.14 8.11
CA PRO A 16 -1.30 10.22 7.55
C PRO A 16 -2.00 9.10 6.79
N ILE A 17 -1.46 8.77 5.62
CA ILE A 17 -1.99 7.70 4.78
C ILE A 17 -0.87 7.18 3.89
N ALA A 18 -0.90 5.90 3.56
CA ALA A 18 0.10 5.29 2.69
C ALA A 18 -0.57 4.67 1.47
N LEU A 19 0.10 4.80 0.33
CA LEU A 19 -0.31 4.15 -0.90
C LEU A 19 0.77 3.16 -1.31
N ALA A 20 0.39 1.89 -1.40
CA ALA A 20 1.27 0.83 -1.86
C ALA A 20 0.89 0.47 -3.30
N THR A 21 1.89 0.37 -4.17
CA THR A 21 1.68 0.04 -5.59
C THR A 21 2.68 -1.02 -6.02
N ILE A 22 2.20 -2.08 -6.67
CA ILE A 22 3.12 -3.04 -7.30
C ILE A 22 3.72 -2.34 -8.52
N VAL A 23 5.02 -2.12 -8.50
CA VAL A 23 5.73 -1.43 -9.59
C VAL A 23 6.51 -2.39 -10.49
N GLU A 24 6.81 -3.61 -10.00
CA GLU A 24 7.45 -4.65 -10.79
C GLU A 24 6.87 -6.01 -10.42
N GLY A 25 6.74 -6.87 -11.42
CA GLY A 25 6.29 -8.23 -11.24
C GLY A 25 4.84 -8.43 -11.60
N SER A 26 4.30 -9.57 -11.19
CA SER A 26 2.92 -9.94 -11.46
C SER A 26 1.98 -8.96 -10.75
N GLY A 27 0.94 -8.51 -11.44
CA GLY A 27 -0.03 -7.58 -10.86
C GLY A 27 0.43 -6.12 -10.84
N SER A 28 1.46 -5.76 -11.63
CA SER A 28 1.92 -4.37 -11.72
C SER A 28 0.77 -3.40 -11.93
N GLY A 29 0.75 -2.33 -11.15
CA GLY A 29 -0.32 -1.34 -11.18
C GLY A 29 -1.38 -1.54 -10.10
N ALA A 30 -1.43 -2.71 -9.45
CA ALA A 30 -2.35 -2.93 -8.34
C ALA A 30 -1.99 -2.01 -7.16
N LYS A 31 -3.00 -1.51 -6.48
CA LYS A 31 -2.82 -0.52 -5.42
C LYS A 31 -3.57 -0.89 -4.15
N LEU A 32 -2.94 -0.60 -3.02
CA LEU A 32 -3.53 -0.78 -1.71
C LEU A 32 -3.35 0.52 -0.92
N LEU A 33 -4.45 1.11 -0.49
CA LEU A 33 -4.42 2.30 0.33
C LEU A 33 -4.55 1.90 1.80
N VAL A 34 -3.58 2.32 2.61
CA VAL A 34 -3.54 1.96 4.03
C VAL A 34 -3.74 3.21 4.86
N ASP A 35 -4.84 3.23 5.62
CA ASP A 35 -5.21 4.32 6.50
C ASP A 35 -5.12 3.82 7.96
N PRO A 36 -4.23 4.39 8.78
CA PRO A 36 -4.10 3.95 10.17
C PRO A 36 -5.38 4.13 11.00
N ALA A 37 -6.23 5.08 10.59
CA ALA A 37 -7.45 5.40 11.33
C ALA A 37 -8.68 4.67 10.81
N GLY A 38 -8.53 3.85 9.77
CA GLY A 38 -9.68 3.19 9.15
C GLY A 38 -9.31 1.94 8.38
N PRO A 39 -10.26 1.36 7.65
CA PRO A 39 -9.99 0.18 6.84
C PRO A 39 -9.11 0.54 5.64
N TYR A 40 -8.31 -0.41 5.18
CA TYR A 40 -7.58 -0.24 3.94
C TYR A 40 -8.51 -0.44 2.74
N LEU A 41 -8.16 0.16 1.61
CA LEU A 41 -8.93 0.08 0.36
C LEU A 41 -8.06 -0.48 -0.76
N GLY A 42 -8.69 -1.20 -1.67
CA GLY A 42 -8.01 -1.81 -2.80
C GLY A 42 -7.42 -3.15 -2.42
N SER A 43 -6.59 -3.67 -3.30
CA SER A 43 -5.92 -4.95 -3.09
C SER A 43 -4.74 -5.09 -4.03
N LEU A 44 -3.69 -5.75 -3.55
CA LEU A 44 -2.55 -6.13 -4.38
C LEU A 44 -2.78 -7.52 -5.02
N GLU A 45 -4.04 -7.99 -4.98
CA GLU A 45 -4.52 -9.23 -5.60
C GLU A 45 -4.02 -10.52 -4.95
N ASP A 46 -3.49 -10.40 -3.74
CA ASP A 46 -3.07 -11.55 -2.94
C ASP A 46 -3.29 -11.20 -1.47
N PRO A 47 -4.19 -11.89 -0.76
CA PRO A 47 -4.51 -11.55 0.63
C PRO A 47 -3.30 -11.60 1.57
N ALA A 48 -2.38 -12.54 1.38
CA ALA A 48 -1.19 -12.63 2.22
C ALA A 48 -0.26 -11.45 1.97
N LEU A 49 -0.12 -11.03 0.72
CA LEU A 49 0.68 -9.87 0.37
C LEU A 49 0.04 -8.59 0.93
N ASP A 50 -1.28 -8.45 0.81
CA ASP A 50 -2.01 -7.29 1.35
C ASP A 50 -1.72 -7.14 2.84
N GLU A 51 -1.76 -8.24 3.59
CA GLU A 51 -1.51 -8.23 5.03
C GLU A 51 -0.07 -7.79 5.36
N GLN A 52 0.92 -8.36 4.67
CA GLN A 52 2.32 -8.00 4.87
C GLN A 52 2.58 -6.53 4.54
N VAL A 53 2.08 -6.08 3.40
CA VAL A 53 2.28 -4.70 2.94
C VAL A 53 1.57 -3.73 3.86
N ARG A 54 0.38 -4.08 4.34
CA ARG A 54 -0.35 -3.25 5.29
C ARG A 54 0.46 -3.02 6.57
N GLU A 55 1.02 -4.08 7.12
CA GLU A 55 1.84 -3.96 8.33
C GLU A 55 3.09 -3.10 8.09
N ASP A 56 3.77 -3.34 6.97
CA ASP A 56 4.96 -2.57 6.61
C ASP A 56 4.62 -1.11 6.33
N ALA A 57 3.49 -0.85 5.66
CA ALA A 57 3.05 0.50 5.37
C ALA A 57 2.75 1.29 6.63
N LEU A 58 2.12 0.66 7.61
CA LEU A 58 1.84 1.32 8.90
C LEU A 58 3.12 1.69 9.61
N ARG A 59 4.13 0.81 9.57
CA ARG A 59 5.44 1.09 10.15
C ARG A 59 6.14 2.23 9.43
N LEU A 60 6.11 2.23 8.09
CA LEU A 60 6.72 3.29 7.30
C LEU A 60 6.05 4.64 7.54
N LEU A 61 4.74 4.66 7.71
CA LEU A 61 4.02 5.88 8.08
C LEU A 61 4.48 6.41 9.43
N ASP A 62 4.64 5.53 10.41
CA ASP A 62 5.10 5.91 11.74
C ASP A 62 6.51 6.48 11.69
N GLU A 63 7.35 5.96 10.80
CA GLU A 63 8.72 6.40 10.60
C GLU A 63 8.85 7.57 9.62
N GLU A 64 7.75 7.98 9.01
CA GLU A 64 7.71 9.03 7.99
C GLU A 64 8.65 8.75 6.82
N ARG A 65 8.59 7.50 6.30
CA ARG A 65 9.48 7.03 5.23
C ARG A 65 8.69 6.48 4.06
N ASN A 66 9.25 6.69 2.86
CA ASN A 66 8.80 6.04 1.64
C ASN A 66 9.84 4.98 1.30
N GLU A 67 9.39 3.83 0.78
CA GLU A 67 10.31 2.74 0.49
C GLU A 67 9.74 1.82 -0.59
N ALA A 68 10.63 1.33 -1.46
CA ALA A 68 10.32 0.23 -2.37
C ALA A 68 10.84 -1.05 -1.71
N ARG A 69 9.98 -2.06 -1.58
CA ARG A 69 10.33 -3.31 -0.93
C ARG A 69 10.02 -4.50 -1.82
N ASP A 70 10.83 -5.53 -1.70
CA ASP A 70 10.61 -6.77 -2.44
C ASP A 70 9.82 -7.75 -1.59
N TYR A 71 8.82 -8.37 -2.22
CA TYR A 71 7.99 -9.40 -1.61
C TYR A 71 7.87 -10.58 -2.56
N GLN A 72 7.20 -11.62 -2.13
CA GLN A 72 6.91 -12.76 -2.99
C GLN A 72 5.44 -13.15 -2.89
N ILE A 73 4.86 -13.47 -4.05
CA ILE A 73 3.55 -14.09 -4.13
C ILE A 73 3.81 -15.54 -4.52
N GLY A 74 3.76 -16.46 -3.54
CA GLY A 74 4.24 -17.82 -3.76
C GLY A 74 5.74 -17.79 -4.09
N ASP A 75 6.10 -18.21 -5.30
CA ASP A 75 7.48 -18.18 -5.77
C ASP A 75 7.78 -16.99 -6.68
N THR A 76 6.81 -16.11 -6.90
CA THR A 76 6.95 -15.00 -7.83
C THR A 76 7.36 -13.73 -7.10
N PRO A 77 8.53 -13.14 -7.43
CA PRO A 77 8.93 -11.88 -6.79
C PRO A 77 8.13 -10.70 -7.32
N VAL A 78 7.82 -9.77 -6.42
CA VAL A 78 7.18 -8.50 -6.77
C VAL A 78 7.85 -7.38 -6.00
N THR A 79 7.87 -6.19 -6.58
CA THR A 79 8.36 -4.99 -5.89
C THR A 79 7.19 -4.05 -5.65
N VAL A 80 7.05 -3.61 -4.42
CA VAL A 80 5.96 -2.72 -3.99
C VAL A 80 6.56 -1.40 -3.52
N LEU A 81 6.09 -0.31 -4.11
CA LEU A 81 6.46 1.03 -3.67
C LEU A 81 5.42 1.51 -2.67
N VAL A 82 5.87 1.92 -1.50
CA VAL A 82 5.01 2.49 -0.45
C VAL A 82 5.34 3.96 -0.29
N GLU A 83 4.32 4.81 -0.48
CA GLU A 83 4.48 6.27 -0.43
C GLU A 83 3.58 6.93 0.59
#